data_5ee9be4b944741f79af6ae93ab103742
#
_entry.id   5ee9be4b944741f79af6ae93ab103742
#
_cell.length_a   1.000
_cell.length_b   1.000
_cell.length_c   1.000
_cell.angle_alpha   90.00
_cell.angle_beta   90.00
_cell.angle_gamma   90.00
#
_symmetry.space_group_name_H-M   'P 1'
#
loop_
_entity.id
_entity.type
_entity.pdbx_description
1 polymer ?
#
loop_
_entity_poly.entity_id
_entity_poly.type
_entity_poly.pdbx_seq_one_letter_code
_entity_poly.pdbx_strand_id
1 'polypeptide(L)'
;MQRRTLRRHLAGLTTLAMAAAALALAPGLASAATQAPADRTLAANTRFYVPPPAQGSVQQILQLVKSGQLKNAGLLTAMEAVPSAVWLDGETAAQAAEPGNLGWEQADASVTRQVRLTLAAASLEHAVPIFVAYNIPGRDCSEYSAGGAPTDAAYDAWIDAIGSALGNAKAVVLEEPDALANLPGYCGSTYAADFPDVTNTTRIDDVRYAVSTLEADPNISLYLDGGNSGWQNVGGMAETLTAADIQQTQGFFLNVSNYQYDANSDYYGTWVSSCIAYATVNEAQTPADALAGVATFTGTSTPTGAFAPPAYPATTPPGGCASQYWNGGAPGTDIASLVGPYTGVALSPYTAWSETSTTPDLNTSGIDASYASALGSTVPATHFIVDTSRNGLGPDSMQSYADAPYDQPASVTSSLASGDWCNPPAAGLGIEPTAATGVSLSSLDSYLPGNPPLVDAYLWVKTPGQSDGQCDAAGGVRTWDDAADTPSISGWPSSSSSTFQTFDPLWSLQTDSVFTDPAAGAWFSQQALSLAQNANPALTLVP
;
A
#
# COMPACT_ATOMS: atom_id res chain seq x y z
N MET A 1 9.28 -24.72 78.25
CA MET A 1 9.32 -23.76 79.37
C MET A 1 8.46 -22.58 79.00
N GLN A 2 7.39 -22.51 79.73
CA GLN A 2 6.73 -21.42 80.41
C GLN A 2 6.18 -20.32 79.50
N ARG A 3 4.84 -20.23 79.34
CA ARG A 3 3.78 -19.68 80.25
C ARG A 3 3.86 -18.15 80.25
N ARG A 4 2.80 -17.34 80.09
CA ARG A 4 1.40 -17.32 80.59
C ARG A 4 0.74 -16.08 79.91
N THR A 5 -0.49 -16.14 79.51
CA THR A 5 -1.83 -15.86 80.08
C THR A 5 -2.22 -14.39 80.21
N LEU A 6 -3.33 -14.05 79.62
CA LEU A 6 -4.75 -13.81 80.07
C LEU A 6 -5.06 -12.37 80.50
N ARG A 7 -6.07 -11.72 80.05
CA ARG A 7 -7.48 -11.52 80.49
C ARG A 7 -8.02 -10.24 79.86
N ARG A 8 -9.14 -10.25 79.18
CA ARG A 8 -10.58 -10.10 79.50
C ARG A 8 -10.98 -8.77 80.13
N HIS A 9 -11.99 -8.10 79.48
CA HIS A 9 -13.32 -7.67 80.00
C HIS A 9 -13.94 -6.85 78.89
N LEU A 10 -15.03 -7.22 78.28
CA LEU A 10 -16.51 -7.22 78.54
C LEU A 10 -17.13 -5.84 78.64
N ALA A 11 -18.06 -5.68 77.74
CA ALA A 11 -19.48 -5.28 77.83
C ALA A 11 -19.86 -3.90 77.28
N GLY A 12 -20.94 -3.92 76.52
CA GLY A 12 -21.83 -2.81 76.28
C GLY A 12 -22.64 -2.94 74.98
N LEU A 13 -23.80 -3.65 75.02
CA LEU A 13 -24.82 -3.63 73.99
C LEU A 13 -25.44 -2.24 73.84
N THR A 14 -25.68 -1.80 72.65
CA THR A 14 -26.96 -1.14 72.27
C THR A 14 -27.24 -1.35 70.79
N THR A 15 -28.38 -2.01 70.53
CA THR A 15 -29.02 -2.22 69.25
C THR A 15 -29.61 -0.93 68.73
N LEU A 16 -29.26 -0.56 67.47
CA LEU A 16 -30.12 0.30 66.65
C LEU A 16 -30.21 -0.28 65.24
N ALA A 17 -31.40 -0.76 64.89
CA ALA A 17 -31.75 -1.22 63.58
C ALA A 17 -31.88 -0.01 62.66
N MET A 18 -31.09 0.10 61.59
CA MET A 18 -31.39 0.91 60.42
C MET A 18 -31.33 0.04 59.18
N ALA A 19 -32.49 -0.05 58.53
CA ALA A 19 -32.67 -0.67 57.22
C ALA A 19 -31.86 0.19 56.19
N ALA A 20 -30.80 -0.37 55.63
CA ALA A 20 -30.13 0.17 54.48
C ALA A 20 -30.60 -0.56 53.22
N ALA A 21 -31.35 0.12 52.39
CA ALA A 21 -31.72 -0.34 51.06
C ALA A 21 -30.42 -0.55 50.25
N ALA A 22 -30.15 -1.79 49.84
CA ALA A 22 -29.09 -2.09 48.88
C ALA A 22 -29.54 -1.61 47.48
N LEU A 23 -29.08 -0.42 47.07
CA LEU A 23 -29.05 -0.08 45.67
C LEU A 23 -27.96 -0.94 45.01
N ALA A 24 -28.37 -1.92 44.23
CA ALA A 24 -27.49 -2.61 43.32
C ALA A 24 -27.04 -1.59 42.23
N LEU A 25 -25.85 -1.04 42.37
CA LEU A 25 -25.15 -0.42 41.28
C LEU A 25 -24.74 -1.54 40.31
N ALA A 26 -25.50 -1.71 39.22
CA ALA A 26 -24.98 -2.38 38.06
C ALA A 26 -23.72 -1.62 37.61
N PRO A 27 -22.59 -2.30 37.34
CA PRO A 27 -21.50 -1.63 36.66
C PRO A 27 -22.03 -1.24 35.28
N GLY A 28 -22.29 0.05 35.07
CA GLY A 28 -22.44 0.61 33.74
C GLY A 28 -21.17 0.24 32.99
N LEU A 29 -21.34 -0.50 31.91
CA LEU A 29 -20.34 -0.58 30.87
C LEU A 29 -20.11 0.86 30.41
N ALA A 30 -19.09 1.50 30.96
CA ALA A 30 -18.53 2.69 30.34
C ALA A 30 -18.06 2.20 28.95
N SER A 31 -18.81 2.53 27.94
CA SER A 31 -18.30 2.54 26.57
C SER A 31 -17.03 3.36 26.65
N ALA A 32 -15.89 2.74 26.54
CA ALA A 32 -14.65 3.48 26.29
C ALA A 32 -14.94 4.26 25.01
N ALA A 33 -15.12 5.57 25.15
CA ALA A 33 -15.05 6.45 24.00
C ALA A 33 -13.66 6.19 23.43
N THR A 34 -13.60 5.56 22.27
CA THR A 34 -12.37 5.44 21.50
C THR A 34 -11.89 6.86 21.29
N GLN A 35 -10.82 7.20 21.99
CA GLN A 35 -10.18 8.49 21.81
C GLN A 35 -9.71 8.50 20.36
N ALA A 36 -10.10 9.52 19.61
CA ALA A 36 -9.61 9.68 18.24
C ALA A 36 -8.07 9.60 18.30
N PRO A 37 -7.43 8.90 17.35
CA PRO A 37 -5.98 8.83 17.31
C PRO A 37 -5.40 10.24 17.39
N ALA A 38 -4.27 10.39 18.05
CA ALA A 38 -3.56 11.65 18.05
C ALA A 38 -3.18 11.97 16.59
N ASP A 39 -3.46 13.19 16.15
CA ASP A 39 -3.01 13.66 14.83
C ASP A 39 -1.47 13.57 14.79
N ARG A 40 -0.94 12.69 13.97
CA ARG A 40 0.47 12.41 13.76
C ARG A 40 0.93 12.83 12.37
N THR A 41 0.21 13.79 11.78
CA THR A 41 0.55 14.39 10.50
C THR A 41 2.02 14.81 10.47
N LEU A 42 2.69 14.46 9.40
CA LEU A 42 4.10 14.76 9.21
C LEU A 42 4.29 16.26 8.96
N ALA A 43 5.13 16.90 9.75
CA ALA A 43 5.43 18.31 9.52
C ALA A 43 6.10 18.52 8.15
N ALA A 44 5.72 19.57 7.42
CA ALA A 44 6.22 19.85 6.08
C ALA A 44 7.76 19.92 5.96
N ASN A 45 8.46 20.18 7.07
CA ASN A 45 9.91 20.20 7.15
C ASN A 45 10.52 18.89 7.70
N THR A 46 9.74 17.80 7.74
CA THR A 46 10.24 16.49 8.16
C THR A 46 11.39 16.07 7.24
N ARG A 47 12.53 15.76 7.85
CA ARG A 47 13.65 15.16 7.16
C ARG A 47 13.54 13.64 7.27
N PHE A 48 13.48 12.97 6.15
CA PHE A 48 13.49 11.51 6.11
C PHE A 48 14.91 10.95 6.06
N TYR A 49 15.08 9.75 6.59
CA TYR A 49 16.36 9.05 6.66
C TYR A 49 16.77 8.50 5.29
N VAL A 50 18.07 8.62 4.97
CA VAL A 50 18.67 8.02 3.78
C VAL A 50 19.34 6.70 4.18
N PRO A 51 18.82 5.53 3.78
CA PRO A 51 19.45 4.26 4.10
C PRO A 51 20.79 4.11 3.35
N PRO A 52 21.71 3.25 3.82
CA PRO A 52 22.91 2.93 3.08
C PRO A 52 22.59 2.39 1.68
N PRO A 53 23.39 2.75 0.66
CA PRO A 53 23.16 2.29 -0.71
C PRO A 53 23.22 0.76 -0.82
N ALA A 54 22.38 0.19 -1.69
CA ALA A 54 22.37 -1.23 -1.96
C ALA A 54 23.74 -1.69 -2.50
N GLN A 55 24.19 -2.88 -2.12
CA GLN A 55 25.49 -3.41 -2.55
C GLN A 55 25.58 -3.50 -4.09
N GLY A 56 24.50 -3.90 -4.76
CA GLY A 56 24.43 -3.95 -6.22
C GLY A 56 24.60 -2.59 -6.86
N SER A 57 24.00 -1.56 -6.28
CA SER A 57 24.13 -0.16 -6.71
C SER A 57 25.59 0.31 -6.65
N VAL A 58 26.25 0.09 -5.51
CA VAL A 58 27.68 0.48 -5.36
C VAL A 58 28.54 -0.19 -6.41
N GLN A 59 28.32 -1.49 -6.67
CA GLN A 59 29.07 -2.21 -7.70
C GLN A 59 28.83 -1.64 -9.10
N GLN A 60 27.58 -1.33 -9.44
CA GLN A 60 27.20 -0.73 -10.72
C GLN A 60 27.83 0.66 -10.90
N ILE A 61 27.74 1.52 -9.90
CA ILE A 61 28.38 2.86 -9.93
C ILE A 61 29.88 2.73 -10.21
N LEU A 62 30.58 1.83 -9.52
CA LEU A 62 32.00 1.60 -9.75
C LEU A 62 32.31 1.09 -11.17
N GLN A 63 31.45 0.23 -11.74
CA GLN A 63 31.60 -0.25 -13.11
C GLN A 63 31.39 0.89 -14.12
N LEU A 64 30.37 1.73 -13.93
CA LEU A 64 30.10 2.89 -14.77
C LEU A 64 31.27 3.90 -14.75
N VAL A 65 31.83 4.18 -13.58
CA VAL A 65 33.05 5.03 -13.47
C VAL A 65 34.23 4.41 -14.23
N LYS A 66 34.48 3.12 -14.05
CA LYS A 66 35.59 2.41 -14.76
C LYS A 66 35.41 2.41 -16.27
N SER A 67 34.19 2.37 -16.77
CA SER A 67 33.89 2.40 -18.21
C SER A 67 33.77 3.83 -18.77
N GLY A 68 33.97 4.85 -17.96
CA GLY A 68 33.92 6.26 -18.39
C GLY A 68 32.49 6.82 -18.51
N GLN A 69 31.47 6.09 -18.07
CA GLN A 69 30.06 6.50 -18.09
C GLN A 69 29.73 7.39 -16.88
N LEU A 70 30.46 8.51 -16.73
CA LEU A 70 30.39 9.36 -15.53
C LEU A 70 29.01 9.96 -15.29
N LYS A 71 28.27 10.30 -16.35
CA LYS A 71 26.89 10.80 -16.22
C LYS A 71 25.98 9.77 -15.57
N ASN A 72 26.02 8.53 -16.04
CA ASN A 72 25.21 7.44 -15.51
C ASN A 72 25.59 7.10 -14.06
N ALA A 73 26.90 7.09 -13.76
CA ALA A 73 27.37 6.94 -12.38
C ALA A 73 26.86 8.06 -11.47
N GLY A 74 26.85 9.30 -11.95
CA GLY A 74 26.31 10.46 -11.23
C GLY A 74 24.81 10.36 -10.96
N LEU A 75 24.03 9.88 -11.94
CA LEU A 75 22.58 9.66 -11.77
C LEU A 75 22.29 8.62 -10.69
N LEU A 76 22.95 7.45 -10.72
CA LEU A 76 22.77 6.44 -9.68
C LEU A 76 23.25 6.92 -8.31
N THR A 77 24.35 7.69 -8.25
CA THR A 77 24.82 8.29 -6.98
C THR A 77 23.78 9.28 -6.43
N ALA A 78 23.16 10.08 -7.28
CA ALA A 78 22.10 11.01 -6.87
C ALA A 78 20.86 10.26 -6.37
N MET A 79 20.44 9.20 -7.05
CA MET A 79 19.34 8.34 -6.64
C MET A 79 19.55 7.73 -5.24
N GLU A 80 20.75 7.19 -4.98
CA GLU A 80 21.10 6.60 -3.68
C GLU A 80 21.26 7.63 -2.54
N ALA A 81 21.32 8.91 -2.86
CA ALA A 81 21.37 9.98 -1.87
C ALA A 81 19.98 10.49 -1.44
N VAL A 82 18.91 9.95 -2.03
CA VAL A 82 17.52 10.30 -1.71
C VAL A 82 17.00 9.39 -0.60
N PRO A 83 16.21 9.89 0.36
CA PRO A 83 15.56 9.06 1.36
C PRO A 83 14.70 7.95 0.72
N SER A 84 14.71 6.77 1.32
CA SER A 84 13.82 5.66 0.90
C SER A 84 13.46 4.79 2.09
N ALA A 85 12.45 3.94 1.95
CA ALA A 85 12.02 3.06 3.02
C ALA A 85 13.01 1.90 3.25
N VAL A 86 13.03 1.43 4.50
CA VAL A 86 13.76 0.22 4.92
C VAL A 86 12.75 -0.91 5.04
N TRP A 87 12.88 -1.91 4.19
CA TRP A 87 11.99 -3.07 4.18
C TRP A 87 12.40 -4.06 5.25
N LEU A 88 11.41 -4.50 6.04
CA LEU A 88 11.48 -5.54 7.05
C LEU A 88 10.68 -6.72 6.50
N ASP A 89 11.32 -7.55 5.69
CA ASP A 89 10.65 -8.53 4.83
C ASP A 89 10.61 -9.96 5.41
N GLY A 90 11.12 -10.15 6.61
CA GLY A 90 11.28 -11.50 7.16
C GLY A 90 12.14 -12.39 6.28
N GLU A 91 12.27 -13.66 6.64
CA GLU A 91 12.97 -14.64 5.80
C GLU A 91 11.98 -15.37 4.90
N THR A 92 12.27 -15.47 3.59
CA THR A 92 11.51 -16.35 2.71
C THR A 92 11.76 -17.82 3.08
N ALA A 93 10.81 -18.73 2.76
CA ALA A 93 10.99 -20.15 2.97
C ALA A 93 12.25 -20.71 2.27
N ALA A 94 12.66 -20.12 1.15
CA ALA A 94 13.89 -20.47 0.44
C ALA A 94 15.14 -20.01 1.21
N GLN A 95 15.12 -18.81 1.78
CA GLN A 95 16.20 -18.28 2.61
C GLN A 95 16.32 -19.06 3.92
N ALA A 96 15.19 -19.42 4.55
CA ALA A 96 15.16 -20.27 5.75
C ALA A 96 15.72 -21.69 5.50
N ALA A 97 15.64 -22.19 4.27
CA ALA A 97 16.16 -23.51 3.88
C ALA A 97 17.67 -23.51 3.56
N GLU A 98 18.31 -22.35 3.43
CA GLU A 98 19.74 -22.26 3.10
C GLU A 98 20.61 -22.73 4.29
N PRO A 99 21.69 -23.50 4.02
CA PRO A 99 22.60 -23.94 5.07
C PRO A 99 23.24 -22.78 5.83
N GLY A 100 22.98 -22.68 7.12
CA GLY A 100 23.48 -21.61 7.99
C GLY A 100 22.49 -20.49 8.22
N ASN A 101 21.29 -20.57 7.67
CA ASN A 101 20.21 -19.65 7.97
C ASN A 101 19.66 -19.87 9.39
N LEU A 102 19.21 -18.81 10.00
CA LEU A 102 18.95 -18.73 11.43
C LEU A 102 17.59 -19.30 11.86
N GLY A 103 16.69 -19.57 10.92
CA GLY A 103 15.33 -20.03 11.20
C GLY A 103 14.43 -18.96 11.85
N TRP A 104 13.14 -19.24 11.96
CA TRP A 104 12.11 -18.27 12.38
C TRP A 104 12.32 -17.65 13.78
N GLU A 105 12.79 -18.41 14.76
CA GLU A 105 13.08 -17.87 16.12
C GLU A 105 14.21 -16.82 16.11
N GLN A 106 15.00 -16.79 15.04
CA GLN A 106 16.09 -15.83 14.88
C GLN A 106 15.73 -14.71 13.90
N ALA A 107 14.67 -14.85 13.10
CA ALA A 107 14.12 -13.78 12.27
C ALA A 107 13.67 -12.59 13.14
N ASP A 108 13.01 -12.84 14.28
CA ASP A 108 12.61 -11.81 15.22
C ASP A 108 13.82 -11.06 15.79
N ALA A 109 14.90 -11.77 16.12
CA ALA A 109 16.14 -11.15 16.57
C ALA A 109 16.82 -10.34 15.46
N SER A 110 16.68 -10.76 14.18
CA SER A 110 17.19 -10.05 13.00
C SER A 110 16.42 -8.76 12.78
N VAL A 111 15.08 -8.77 12.79
CA VAL A 111 14.25 -7.58 12.61
C VAL A 111 14.46 -6.57 13.72
N THR A 112 14.53 -7.02 14.98
CA THR A 112 14.86 -6.15 16.13
C THR A 112 16.18 -5.43 15.92
N ARG A 113 17.20 -6.14 15.44
CA ARG A 113 18.51 -5.55 15.16
C ARG A 113 18.45 -4.52 14.02
N GLN A 114 17.75 -4.85 12.93
CA GLN A 114 17.61 -3.97 11.78
C GLN A 114 16.92 -2.66 12.16
N VAL A 115 15.79 -2.74 12.86
CA VAL A 115 15.07 -1.56 13.37
C VAL A 115 15.95 -0.70 14.25
N ARG A 116 16.63 -1.28 15.25
CA ARG A 116 17.50 -0.53 16.19
C ARG A 116 18.68 0.13 15.50
N LEU A 117 19.33 -0.53 14.54
CA LEU A 117 20.45 0.04 13.79
C LEU A 117 19.98 1.21 12.91
N THR A 118 18.84 1.06 12.24
CA THR A 118 18.23 2.13 11.43
C THR A 118 17.87 3.33 12.28
N LEU A 119 17.22 3.12 13.44
CA LEU A 119 16.88 4.19 14.38
C LEU A 119 18.12 4.93 14.89
N ALA A 120 19.18 4.19 15.20
CA ALA A 120 20.44 4.80 15.66
C ALA A 120 21.07 5.65 14.55
N ALA A 121 21.08 5.18 13.31
CA ALA A 121 21.60 5.94 12.16
C ALA A 121 20.72 7.16 11.87
N ALA A 122 19.42 7.00 11.79
CA ALA A 122 18.47 8.10 11.56
C ALA A 122 18.57 9.19 12.65
N SER A 123 18.76 8.79 13.90
CA SER A 123 18.97 9.73 15.02
C SER A 123 20.23 10.59 14.84
N LEU A 124 21.32 10.02 14.32
CA LEU A 124 22.54 10.78 14.02
C LEU A 124 22.33 11.81 12.91
N GLU A 125 21.43 11.53 11.99
CA GLU A 125 21.06 12.44 10.90
C GLU A 125 19.96 13.44 11.29
N HIS A 126 19.36 13.31 12.48
CA HIS A 126 18.15 14.04 12.87
C HIS A 126 17.00 13.81 11.88
N ALA A 127 16.83 12.59 11.43
CA ALA A 127 15.88 12.20 10.41
C ALA A 127 14.85 11.19 10.95
N VAL A 128 13.72 11.09 10.28
CA VAL A 128 12.64 10.12 10.56
C VAL A 128 12.80 8.95 9.61
N PRO A 129 13.02 7.72 10.10
CA PRO A 129 13.05 6.55 9.24
C PRO A 129 11.65 6.14 8.78
N ILE A 130 11.60 5.53 7.61
CA ILE A 130 10.42 4.92 7.02
C ILE A 130 10.67 3.41 7.01
N PHE A 131 9.81 2.64 7.68
CA PHE A 131 9.85 1.19 7.66
C PHE A 131 8.68 0.63 6.87
N VAL A 132 8.92 -0.44 6.14
CA VAL A 132 7.87 -1.28 5.54
C VAL A 132 7.90 -2.61 6.27
N ALA A 133 6.82 -2.96 6.96
CA ALA A 133 6.61 -4.32 7.44
C ALA A 133 6.05 -5.15 6.29
N TYR A 134 6.70 -6.29 5.95
CA TYR A 134 6.30 -7.12 4.81
C TYR A 134 6.56 -8.60 5.09
N ASN A 135 5.75 -9.19 5.93
CA ASN A 135 5.93 -10.58 6.37
C ASN A 135 4.60 -11.31 6.68
N ILE A 136 3.47 -10.81 6.19
CA ILE A 136 2.16 -11.41 6.46
C ILE A 136 2.07 -12.83 5.87
N PRO A 137 1.40 -13.81 6.54
CA PRO A 137 1.27 -15.17 6.04
C PRO A 137 0.68 -15.24 4.63
N GLY A 138 1.29 -16.00 3.74
CA GLY A 138 0.83 -16.18 2.37
C GLY A 138 0.79 -14.88 1.54
N ARG A 139 1.75 -13.98 1.73
CA ARG A 139 1.81 -12.70 1.01
C ARG A 139 1.90 -12.88 -0.50
N ASP A 140 1.53 -11.85 -1.25
CA ASP A 140 1.65 -11.73 -2.71
C ASP A 140 0.95 -12.86 -3.47
N CYS A 141 -0.17 -13.41 -2.95
CA CYS A 141 -0.85 -14.56 -3.55
C CYS A 141 0.08 -15.71 -3.96
N SER A 142 1.28 -15.82 -3.36
CA SER A 142 2.36 -16.74 -3.72
C SER A 142 2.96 -16.50 -5.12
N GLU A 143 2.91 -15.27 -5.62
CA GLU A 143 3.51 -14.86 -6.89
C GLU A 143 5.02 -14.55 -6.74
N TYR A 144 5.51 -13.50 -7.41
CA TYR A 144 6.95 -13.21 -7.50
C TYR A 144 7.59 -12.81 -6.18
N SER A 145 6.83 -12.22 -5.24
CA SER A 145 7.28 -11.85 -3.90
C SER A 145 6.75 -12.79 -2.82
N ALA A 146 6.42 -14.03 -3.18
CA ALA A 146 5.94 -15.06 -2.27
C ALA A 146 6.76 -15.17 -0.99
N GLY A 147 6.10 -15.50 0.12
CA GLY A 147 6.75 -15.66 1.42
C GLY A 147 5.79 -15.34 2.57
N GLY A 148 6.33 -14.66 3.57
CA GLY A 148 5.63 -14.34 4.79
C GLY A 148 5.89 -15.30 5.94
N ALA A 149 5.42 -14.96 7.11
CA ALA A 149 5.48 -15.80 8.29
C ALA A 149 4.74 -17.13 8.07
N PRO A 150 5.19 -18.23 8.65
CA PRO A 150 4.56 -19.53 8.41
C PRO A 150 3.21 -19.69 9.09
N THR A 151 2.89 -18.85 10.07
CA THR A 151 1.64 -18.85 10.84
C THR A 151 1.34 -17.47 11.38
N ASP A 152 0.07 -17.19 11.73
CA ASP A 152 -0.36 -15.97 12.38
C ASP A 152 0.44 -15.72 13.68
N ALA A 153 0.63 -16.73 14.51
CA ALA A 153 1.42 -16.61 15.76
C ALA A 153 2.90 -16.23 15.53
N ALA A 154 3.49 -16.67 14.42
CA ALA A 154 4.85 -16.27 14.04
C ALA A 154 4.88 -14.83 13.52
N TYR A 155 3.83 -14.41 12.83
CA TYR A 155 3.63 -13.04 12.41
C TYR A 155 3.44 -12.10 13.62
N ASP A 156 2.56 -12.46 14.56
CA ASP A 156 2.34 -11.70 15.79
C ASP A 156 3.65 -11.47 16.57
N ALA A 157 4.44 -12.55 16.77
CA ALA A 157 5.72 -12.45 17.45
C ALA A 157 6.72 -11.53 16.72
N TRP A 158 6.68 -11.53 15.39
CA TRP A 158 7.53 -10.68 14.57
C TRP A 158 7.10 -9.20 14.64
N ILE A 159 5.80 -8.90 14.65
CA ILE A 159 5.24 -7.56 14.88
C ILE A 159 5.58 -7.07 16.28
N ASP A 160 5.47 -7.92 17.32
CA ASP A 160 5.87 -7.62 18.69
C ASP A 160 7.36 -7.23 18.77
N ALA A 161 8.21 -7.93 18.02
CA ALA A 161 9.64 -7.65 17.93
C ALA A 161 9.91 -6.26 17.31
N ILE A 162 9.16 -5.88 16.28
CA ILE A 162 9.22 -4.55 15.65
C ILE A 162 8.77 -3.48 16.67
N GLY A 163 7.59 -3.60 17.25
CA GLY A 163 7.05 -2.65 18.23
C GLY A 163 8.01 -2.45 19.42
N SER A 164 8.53 -3.55 19.97
CA SER A 164 9.54 -3.51 21.04
C SER A 164 10.85 -2.84 20.62
N ALA A 165 11.24 -2.97 19.36
CA ALA A 165 12.48 -2.37 18.86
C ALA A 165 12.30 -0.88 18.57
N LEU A 166 11.14 -0.44 18.10
CA LEU A 166 10.77 0.95 17.87
C LEU A 166 10.73 1.72 19.21
N GLY A 167 10.15 1.14 20.23
CA GLY A 167 10.00 1.78 21.55
C GLY A 167 9.31 3.13 21.40
N ASN A 168 9.91 4.21 21.91
CA ASN A 168 9.36 5.56 21.81
C ASN A 168 9.98 6.39 20.67
N ALA A 169 10.54 5.76 19.65
CA ALA A 169 11.17 6.47 18.55
C ALA A 169 10.12 7.03 17.57
N LYS A 170 10.40 8.20 17.00
CA LYS A 170 9.59 8.71 15.90
C LYS A 170 9.92 7.93 14.61
N ALA A 171 8.90 7.33 14.00
CA ALA A 171 9.03 6.59 12.75
C ALA A 171 7.73 6.64 11.94
N VAL A 172 7.85 6.46 10.62
CA VAL A 172 6.75 6.09 9.72
C VAL A 172 6.79 4.58 9.54
N VAL A 173 5.67 3.90 9.70
CA VAL A 173 5.54 2.47 9.46
C VAL A 173 4.43 2.23 8.44
N LEU A 174 4.78 1.50 7.39
CA LEU A 174 3.90 1.08 6.32
C LEU A 174 3.64 -0.42 6.49
N GLU A 175 2.39 -0.76 6.77
CA GLU A 175 1.99 -2.11 7.17
C GLU A 175 1.53 -2.90 5.98
N GLU A 176 2.31 -3.91 5.61
CA GLU A 176 2.03 -5.00 4.69
C GLU A 176 1.49 -4.54 3.32
N PRO A 177 2.35 -3.98 2.45
CA PRO A 177 1.99 -3.73 1.05
C PRO A 177 1.29 -4.93 0.40
N ASP A 178 0.24 -4.65 -0.37
CA ASP A 178 -0.64 -5.61 -1.06
C ASP A 178 -1.53 -6.48 -0.14
N ALA A 179 -1.36 -6.43 1.19
CA ALA A 179 -2.08 -7.34 2.09
C ALA A 179 -3.59 -7.12 2.10
N LEU A 180 -4.02 -5.86 2.06
CA LEU A 180 -5.43 -5.47 2.06
C LEU A 180 -5.99 -5.31 0.64
N ALA A 181 -5.16 -4.87 -0.29
CA ALA A 181 -5.55 -4.76 -1.70
C ALA A 181 -5.61 -6.13 -2.40
N ASN A 182 -4.80 -7.09 -1.96
CA ASN A 182 -4.72 -8.45 -2.51
C ASN A 182 -5.20 -9.49 -1.48
N LEU A 183 -6.46 -9.38 -1.06
CA LEU A 183 -7.04 -10.30 -0.08
C LEU A 183 -6.96 -11.77 -0.56
N PRO A 184 -6.81 -12.75 0.34
CA PRO A 184 -6.76 -14.18 0.01
C PRO A 184 -7.88 -14.67 -0.90
N GLY A 185 -9.08 -14.12 -0.78
CA GLY A 185 -10.21 -14.42 -1.65
C GLY A 185 -10.02 -14.04 -3.12
N TYR A 186 -9.03 -13.20 -3.45
CA TYR A 186 -8.68 -12.81 -4.82
C TYR A 186 -7.63 -13.72 -5.45
N CYS A 187 -6.84 -14.42 -4.63
CA CYS A 187 -5.69 -15.21 -5.09
C CYS A 187 -6.05 -16.52 -5.81
N GLY A 188 -7.32 -16.89 -5.85
CA GLY A 188 -7.80 -18.05 -6.60
C GLY A 188 -7.68 -19.40 -5.87
N SER A 189 -8.13 -20.46 -6.53
CA SER A 189 -8.32 -21.78 -5.89
C SER A 189 -7.01 -22.51 -5.58
N THR A 190 -5.94 -22.29 -6.34
CA THR A 190 -4.64 -22.91 -6.09
C THR A 190 -4.05 -22.37 -4.80
N TYR A 191 -4.03 -21.05 -4.64
CA TYR A 191 -3.61 -20.40 -3.40
C TYR A 191 -4.40 -20.89 -2.19
N ALA A 192 -5.74 -20.92 -2.30
CA ALA A 192 -6.60 -21.40 -1.21
C ALA A 192 -6.36 -22.87 -0.83
N ALA A 193 -5.88 -23.70 -1.76
CA ALA A 193 -5.49 -25.08 -1.47
C ALA A 193 -4.13 -25.18 -0.76
N ASP A 194 -3.20 -24.30 -1.10
CA ASP A 194 -1.86 -24.27 -0.51
C ASP A 194 -1.85 -23.57 0.86
N PHE A 195 -2.75 -22.62 1.07
CA PHE A 195 -2.90 -21.83 2.30
C PHE A 195 -4.34 -21.89 2.85
N PRO A 196 -4.84 -23.07 3.28
CA PRO A 196 -6.25 -23.25 3.66
C PRO A 196 -6.67 -22.45 4.89
N ASP A 197 -5.73 -22.07 5.74
CA ASP A 197 -5.97 -21.30 6.96
C ASP A 197 -5.88 -19.79 6.73
N VAL A 198 -5.34 -19.35 5.58
CA VAL A 198 -5.23 -17.92 5.21
C VAL A 198 -6.49 -17.50 4.45
N THR A 199 -7.37 -16.78 5.12
CA THR A 199 -8.65 -16.28 4.63
C THR A 199 -8.68 -14.76 4.69
N ASN A 200 -9.69 -14.13 4.07
CA ASN A 200 -9.89 -12.67 4.23
C ASN A 200 -10.00 -12.28 5.72
N THR A 201 -10.68 -13.09 6.52
CA THR A 201 -10.86 -12.81 7.95
C THR A 201 -9.55 -12.91 8.70
N THR A 202 -8.77 -13.99 8.53
CA THR A 202 -7.48 -14.13 9.22
C THR A 202 -6.49 -13.05 8.77
N ARG A 203 -6.47 -12.69 7.48
CA ARG A 203 -5.68 -11.57 6.95
C ARG A 203 -6.03 -10.24 7.65
N ILE A 204 -7.32 -9.95 7.83
CA ILE A 204 -7.77 -8.75 8.55
C ILE A 204 -7.39 -8.83 10.03
N ASP A 205 -7.49 -10.00 10.64
CA ASP A 205 -7.13 -10.18 12.06
C ASP A 205 -5.63 -9.99 12.29
N ASP A 206 -4.77 -10.47 11.38
CA ASP A 206 -3.31 -10.23 11.41
C ASP A 206 -3.00 -8.72 11.33
N VAL A 207 -3.60 -8.00 10.39
CA VAL A 207 -3.40 -6.54 10.28
C VAL A 207 -3.92 -5.81 11.52
N ARG A 208 -5.07 -6.20 12.07
CA ARG A 208 -5.57 -5.63 13.34
C ARG A 208 -4.62 -5.87 14.51
N TYR A 209 -3.97 -7.04 14.55
CA TYR A 209 -2.95 -7.32 15.55
C TYR A 209 -1.79 -6.33 15.43
N ALA A 210 -1.29 -6.12 14.21
CA ALA A 210 -0.23 -5.15 13.93
C ALA A 210 -0.66 -3.73 14.31
N VAL A 211 -1.88 -3.30 13.95
CA VAL A 211 -2.45 -2.01 14.35
C VAL A 211 -2.44 -1.87 15.87
N SER A 212 -2.97 -2.84 16.62
CA SER A 212 -3.05 -2.75 18.07
C SER A 212 -1.69 -2.70 18.75
N THR A 213 -0.71 -3.39 18.20
CA THR A 213 0.66 -3.46 18.73
C THR A 213 1.46 -2.19 18.43
N LEU A 214 1.42 -1.70 17.18
CA LEU A 214 2.22 -0.56 16.75
C LEU A 214 1.62 0.77 17.22
N GLU A 215 0.29 0.89 17.27
CA GLU A 215 -0.42 2.07 17.77
C GLU A 215 -0.30 2.27 19.30
N ALA A 216 0.23 1.29 20.02
CA ALA A 216 0.59 1.47 21.44
C ALA A 216 1.68 2.55 21.64
N ASP A 217 2.47 2.87 20.61
CA ASP A 217 3.45 3.96 20.62
C ASP A 217 2.89 5.21 19.90
N PRO A 218 2.67 6.32 20.63
CA PRO A 218 2.12 7.54 20.05
C PRO A 218 3.07 8.29 19.08
N ASN A 219 4.31 7.86 18.95
CA ASN A 219 5.29 8.50 18.06
C ASN A 219 5.38 7.82 16.69
N ILE A 220 4.68 6.72 16.50
CA ILE A 220 4.61 6.02 15.22
C ILE A 220 3.48 6.63 14.39
N SER A 221 3.78 6.98 13.13
CA SER A 221 2.76 7.28 12.13
C SER A 221 2.56 5.99 11.31
N LEU A 222 1.48 5.24 11.63
CA LEU A 222 1.16 3.96 11.01
C LEU A 222 0.19 4.17 9.85
N TYR A 223 0.50 3.54 8.70
CA TYR A 223 -0.34 3.54 7.50
C TYR A 223 -0.56 2.12 7.01
N LEU A 224 -1.79 1.79 6.64
CA LEU A 224 -2.19 0.50 6.12
C LEU A 224 -2.20 0.48 4.58
N ASP A 225 -2.16 -0.70 3.98
CA ASP A 225 -2.23 -0.84 2.53
C ASP A 225 -3.57 -0.35 1.95
N GLY A 226 -3.50 0.56 0.99
CA GLY A 226 -4.64 1.11 0.25
C GLY A 226 -4.62 0.80 -1.25
N GLY A 227 -3.72 -0.06 -1.70
CA GLY A 227 -3.57 -0.43 -3.11
C GLY A 227 -3.19 0.74 -4.00
N ASN A 228 -3.85 0.89 -5.14
CA ASN A 228 -3.63 2.01 -6.04
C ASN A 228 -4.85 2.35 -6.90
N SER A 229 -4.81 3.52 -7.55
CA SER A 229 -5.91 4.07 -8.34
C SER A 229 -6.27 3.27 -9.61
N GLY A 230 -5.38 2.41 -10.09
CA GLY A 230 -5.60 1.53 -11.24
C GLY A 230 -6.07 0.12 -10.84
N TRP A 231 -6.21 -0.18 -9.55
CA TRP A 231 -6.46 -1.54 -9.07
C TRP A 231 -7.76 -1.66 -8.27
N GLN A 232 -7.79 -1.22 -7.02
CA GLN A 232 -8.95 -1.41 -6.15
C GLN A 232 -10.01 -0.31 -6.35
N ASN A 233 -11.30 -0.66 -6.35
CA ASN A 233 -12.33 0.37 -6.32
C ASN A 233 -12.42 1.03 -4.93
N VAL A 234 -12.80 2.31 -4.92
CA VAL A 234 -12.84 3.13 -3.70
C VAL A 234 -13.67 2.47 -2.58
N GLY A 235 -14.87 2.01 -2.90
CA GLY A 235 -15.77 1.45 -1.88
C GLY A 235 -15.25 0.15 -1.27
N GLY A 236 -14.74 -0.76 -2.11
CA GLY A 236 -14.14 -2.02 -1.62
C GLY A 236 -12.91 -1.78 -0.76
N MET A 237 -12.04 -0.84 -1.17
CA MET A 237 -10.85 -0.50 -0.39
C MET A 237 -11.22 0.17 0.94
N ALA A 238 -12.17 1.10 0.93
CA ALA A 238 -12.66 1.75 2.14
C ALA A 238 -13.31 0.74 3.12
N GLU A 239 -14.06 -0.25 2.61
CA GLU A 239 -14.64 -1.33 3.42
C GLU A 239 -13.55 -2.20 4.04
N THR A 240 -12.54 -2.59 3.26
CA THR A 240 -11.40 -3.39 3.74
C THR A 240 -10.58 -2.65 4.79
N LEU A 241 -10.25 -1.39 4.56
CA LEU A 241 -9.55 -0.54 5.53
C LEU A 241 -10.37 -0.34 6.81
N THR A 242 -11.69 -0.14 6.69
CA THR A 242 -12.59 -0.04 7.85
C THR A 242 -12.60 -1.35 8.64
N ALA A 243 -12.65 -2.50 7.95
CA ALA A 243 -12.53 -3.80 8.58
C ALA A 243 -11.20 -3.98 9.31
N ALA A 244 -10.12 -3.40 8.83
CA ALA A 244 -8.78 -3.48 9.43
C ALA A 244 -8.51 -2.41 10.52
N ASP A 245 -9.53 -1.80 11.08
CA ASP A 245 -9.42 -0.78 12.14
C ASP A 245 -8.64 0.49 11.74
N ILE A 246 -8.75 0.94 10.49
CA ILE A 246 -8.08 2.15 9.96
C ILE A 246 -8.28 3.38 10.86
N GLN A 247 -9.39 3.47 11.59
CA GLN A 247 -9.72 4.56 12.49
C GLN A 247 -8.75 4.69 13.67
N GLN A 248 -7.94 3.67 13.94
CA GLN A 248 -6.93 3.68 15.00
C GLN A 248 -5.55 4.13 14.50
N THR A 249 -5.35 4.24 13.18
CA THR A 249 -4.07 4.56 12.55
C THR A 249 -4.03 6.02 12.06
N GLN A 250 -2.87 6.48 11.58
CA GLN A 250 -2.77 7.77 10.90
C GLN A 250 -3.48 7.75 9.56
N GLY A 251 -3.47 6.61 8.87
CA GLY A 251 -4.11 6.49 7.58
C GLY A 251 -3.66 5.28 6.77
N PHE A 252 -3.58 5.45 5.45
CA PHE A 252 -3.20 4.39 4.52
C PHE A 252 -2.12 4.88 3.53
N PHE A 253 -1.49 3.95 2.84
CA PHE A 253 -0.54 4.28 1.79
C PHE A 253 -1.01 3.75 0.44
N LEU A 254 -0.54 4.39 -0.63
CA LEU A 254 -0.95 4.10 -2.00
C LEU A 254 0.25 3.88 -2.90
N ASN A 255 0.02 3.12 -3.97
CA ASN A 255 0.92 3.01 -5.13
C ASN A 255 2.26 2.33 -4.84
N VAL A 256 2.40 1.62 -3.69
CA VAL A 256 3.64 0.92 -3.37
C VAL A 256 3.96 -0.10 -4.46
N SER A 257 5.20 -0.03 -4.94
CA SER A 257 5.69 -0.85 -6.05
C SER A 257 4.94 -0.66 -7.38
N ASN A 258 4.13 0.39 -7.52
CA ASN A 258 3.33 0.69 -8.71
C ASN A 258 3.71 2.00 -9.38
N TYR A 259 3.00 2.38 -10.44
CA TYR A 259 3.41 3.44 -11.36
C TYR A 259 2.33 4.51 -11.60
N GLN A 260 1.24 4.51 -10.82
CA GLN A 260 0.13 5.43 -11.02
C GLN A 260 0.54 6.89 -10.81
N TYR A 261 0.03 7.79 -11.65
CA TYR A 261 0.31 9.23 -11.54
C TYR A 261 -0.04 9.76 -10.14
N ASP A 262 0.74 10.72 -9.65
CA ASP A 262 0.48 11.40 -8.36
C ASP A 262 -0.96 11.94 -8.31
N ALA A 263 -1.40 12.65 -9.36
CA ALA A 263 -2.75 13.18 -9.42
C ALA A 263 -3.82 12.09 -9.26
N ASN A 264 -3.65 10.92 -9.90
CA ASN A 264 -4.61 9.82 -9.80
C ASN A 264 -4.63 9.23 -8.38
N SER A 265 -3.47 9.12 -7.76
CA SER A 265 -3.33 8.66 -6.38
C SER A 265 -3.94 9.65 -5.38
N ASP A 266 -3.74 10.96 -5.59
CA ASP A 266 -4.29 12.02 -4.75
C ASP A 266 -5.83 12.05 -4.77
N TYR A 267 -6.42 11.96 -5.96
CA TYR A 267 -7.88 11.84 -6.11
C TYR A 267 -8.41 10.56 -5.46
N TYR A 268 -7.80 9.43 -5.81
CA TYR A 268 -8.22 8.12 -5.30
C TYR A 268 -8.14 8.08 -3.77
N GLY A 269 -7.02 8.48 -3.18
CA GLY A 269 -6.84 8.50 -1.73
C GLY A 269 -7.84 9.43 -1.04
N THR A 270 -8.12 10.58 -1.63
CA THR A 270 -9.13 11.51 -1.08
C THR A 270 -10.54 10.89 -1.14
N TRP A 271 -10.88 10.17 -2.22
CA TRP A 271 -12.17 9.48 -2.30
C TRP A 271 -12.26 8.29 -1.34
N VAL A 272 -11.19 7.52 -1.14
CA VAL A 272 -11.15 6.45 -0.13
C VAL A 272 -11.37 7.02 1.26
N SER A 273 -10.67 8.09 1.63
CA SER A 273 -10.88 8.79 2.91
C SER A 273 -12.32 9.32 3.05
N SER A 274 -12.86 9.88 1.97
CA SER A 274 -14.24 10.39 1.92
C SER A 274 -15.28 9.28 2.07
N CYS A 275 -15.05 8.11 1.43
CA CYS A 275 -15.90 6.93 1.58
C CYS A 275 -15.87 6.38 3.01
N ILE A 276 -14.69 6.26 3.62
CA ILE A 276 -14.55 5.87 5.03
C ILE A 276 -15.37 6.81 5.93
N ALA A 277 -15.20 8.12 5.77
CA ALA A 277 -15.93 9.11 6.57
C ALA A 277 -17.45 9.02 6.36
N TYR A 278 -17.91 8.89 5.12
CA TYR A 278 -19.32 8.69 4.80
C TYR A 278 -19.87 7.43 5.47
N ALA A 279 -19.24 6.29 5.26
CA ALA A 279 -19.74 5.03 5.78
C ALA A 279 -19.72 4.97 7.31
N THR A 280 -18.65 5.43 7.96
CA THR A 280 -18.50 5.31 9.41
C THR A 280 -19.22 6.41 10.19
N VAL A 281 -19.25 7.64 9.70
CA VAL A 281 -19.87 8.79 10.41
C VAL A 281 -21.31 8.98 10.00
N ASN A 282 -21.61 9.01 8.68
CA ASN A 282 -22.97 9.30 8.22
C ASN A 282 -23.87 8.06 8.26
N GLU A 283 -23.32 6.88 7.97
CA GLU A 283 -24.07 5.61 7.91
C GLU A 283 -23.77 4.67 9.08
N ALA A 284 -22.96 5.11 10.05
CA ALA A 284 -22.64 4.40 11.30
C ALA A 284 -22.11 2.96 11.13
N GLN A 285 -21.41 2.69 10.02
CA GLN A 285 -20.76 1.39 9.81
C GLN A 285 -19.62 1.18 10.81
N THR A 286 -19.55 -0.01 11.37
CA THR A 286 -18.50 -0.40 12.31
C THR A 286 -17.46 -1.30 11.62
N PRO A 287 -16.25 -1.48 12.20
CA PRO A 287 -15.29 -2.47 11.71
C PRO A 287 -15.85 -3.89 11.62
N ALA A 288 -16.76 -4.26 12.49
CA ALA A 288 -17.42 -5.58 12.46
C ALA A 288 -18.40 -5.70 11.28
N ASP A 289 -19.14 -4.63 10.95
CA ASP A 289 -20.04 -4.61 9.80
C ASP A 289 -19.22 -4.71 8.50
N ALA A 290 -18.13 -3.97 8.40
CA ALA A 290 -17.21 -4.01 7.28
C ALA A 290 -16.54 -5.39 7.13
N LEU A 291 -16.09 -6.01 8.22
CA LEU A 291 -15.51 -7.36 8.18
C LEU A 291 -16.51 -8.39 7.64
N ALA A 292 -17.79 -8.28 8.01
CA ALA A 292 -18.82 -9.18 7.51
C ALA A 292 -18.98 -9.08 5.97
N GLY A 293 -18.79 -7.90 5.39
CA GLY A 293 -18.74 -7.70 3.94
C GLY A 293 -17.48 -8.30 3.33
N VAL A 294 -16.32 -7.88 3.83
CA VAL A 294 -14.99 -8.29 3.33
C VAL A 294 -14.78 -9.81 3.37
N ALA A 295 -15.32 -10.49 4.38
CA ALA A 295 -15.21 -11.95 4.50
C ALA A 295 -15.79 -12.71 3.27
N THR A 296 -16.66 -12.06 2.49
CA THR A 296 -17.30 -12.64 1.30
C THR A 296 -16.63 -12.24 -0.02
N PHE A 297 -15.63 -11.38 -0.01
CA PHE A 297 -14.96 -10.91 -1.23
C PHE A 297 -14.20 -12.04 -1.92
N THR A 298 -14.42 -12.20 -3.23
CA THR A 298 -13.75 -13.20 -4.07
C THR A 298 -13.54 -12.64 -5.48
N GLY A 299 -12.34 -12.73 -6.00
CA GLY A 299 -12.01 -12.34 -7.38
C GLY A 299 -11.88 -10.83 -7.58
N THR A 300 -12.96 -10.08 -7.41
CA THR A 300 -12.97 -8.61 -7.45
C THR A 300 -13.64 -8.08 -6.20
N SER A 301 -13.17 -6.96 -5.67
CA SER A 301 -13.81 -6.34 -4.51
C SER A 301 -15.23 -5.90 -4.88
N THR A 302 -16.22 -6.41 -4.15
CA THR A 302 -17.63 -6.04 -4.30
C THR A 302 -18.06 -5.33 -3.04
N PRO A 303 -18.05 -3.98 -3.02
CA PRO A 303 -18.43 -3.22 -1.83
C PRO A 303 -19.90 -3.43 -1.48
N THR A 304 -20.20 -3.46 -0.18
CA THR A 304 -21.52 -3.77 0.37
C THR A 304 -22.11 -2.56 1.13
N GLY A 305 -23.42 -2.54 1.31
CA GLY A 305 -24.12 -1.56 2.14
C GLY A 305 -23.77 -0.12 1.82
N ALA A 306 -23.27 0.63 2.80
CA ALA A 306 -22.88 2.04 2.67
C ALA A 306 -21.64 2.24 1.79
N PHE A 307 -20.80 1.23 1.61
CA PHE A 307 -19.62 1.26 0.76
C PHE A 307 -19.94 1.03 -0.73
N ALA A 308 -21.13 0.56 -1.05
CA ALA A 308 -21.54 0.32 -2.43
C ALA A 308 -21.59 1.64 -3.24
N PRO A 309 -21.25 1.60 -4.55
CA PRO A 309 -21.38 2.77 -5.39
C PRO A 309 -22.86 3.18 -5.53
N PRO A 310 -23.12 4.47 -5.73
CA PRO A 310 -24.48 4.96 -5.93
C PRO A 310 -25.11 4.40 -7.22
N ALA A 311 -26.42 4.23 -7.22
CA ALA A 311 -27.15 3.77 -8.40
C ALA A 311 -27.11 4.81 -9.54
N TYR A 312 -26.95 4.35 -10.77
CA TYR A 312 -26.99 5.17 -11.98
C TYR A 312 -28.28 4.87 -12.79
N PRO A 313 -28.87 5.84 -13.52
CA PRO A 313 -28.52 7.25 -13.58
C PRO A 313 -29.05 8.04 -12.36
N ALA A 314 -28.17 8.88 -11.78
CA ALA A 314 -28.59 9.78 -10.72
C ALA A 314 -29.02 11.13 -11.30
N THR A 315 -30.17 11.63 -10.89
CA THR A 315 -30.66 12.98 -11.24
C THR A 315 -30.07 14.04 -10.30
N THR A 316 -29.55 13.62 -9.17
CA THR A 316 -28.79 14.42 -8.18
C THR A 316 -27.58 13.59 -7.76
N PRO A 317 -26.49 14.22 -7.26
CA PRO A 317 -25.40 13.46 -6.67
C PRO A 317 -25.93 12.49 -5.63
N PRO A 318 -25.80 11.18 -5.82
CA PRO A 318 -26.33 10.18 -4.88
C PRO A 318 -25.38 10.03 -3.69
N GLY A 319 -25.89 9.59 -2.55
CA GLY A 319 -25.07 9.09 -1.46
C GLY A 319 -24.45 7.74 -1.84
N GLY A 320 -23.30 7.43 -1.27
CA GLY A 320 -22.54 6.20 -1.50
C GLY A 320 -21.11 6.46 -1.96
N CYS A 321 -20.36 5.38 -2.15
CA CYS A 321 -18.94 5.44 -2.48
C CYS A 321 -18.70 5.36 -4.00
N ALA A 322 -18.76 6.49 -4.66
CA ALA A 322 -18.36 6.61 -6.07
C ALA A 322 -16.88 6.26 -6.24
N SER A 323 -16.51 5.70 -7.39
CA SER A 323 -15.13 5.28 -7.66
C SER A 323 -14.69 5.63 -9.09
N GLN A 324 -13.40 5.50 -9.36
CA GLN A 324 -12.83 5.68 -10.68
C GLN A 324 -13.48 4.79 -11.76
N TYR A 325 -14.04 3.67 -11.39
CA TYR A 325 -14.78 2.77 -12.28
C TYR A 325 -16.26 3.13 -12.42
N TRP A 326 -16.73 4.04 -11.60
CA TRP A 326 -18.08 4.56 -11.63
C TRP A 326 -18.02 6.09 -11.80
N ASN A 327 -17.75 6.58 -12.95
CA ASN A 327 -17.82 8.02 -13.22
C ASN A 327 -19.17 8.41 -13.84
N GLY A 328 -20.25 7.94 -13.20
CA GLY A 328 -21.62 8.31 -13.54
C GLY A 328 -22.29 7.49 -14.63
N GLY A 329 -21.76 6.33 -15.03
CA GLY A 329 -22.40 5.49 -16.04
C GLY A 329 -21.95 4.04 -16.05
N ALA A 330 -22.80 3.19 -16.66
CA ALA A 330 -22.44 1.82 -16.92
C ALA A 330 -21.33 1.75 -17.99
N PRO A 331 -20.42 0.78 -17.94
CA PRO A 331 -19.43 0.57 -18.99
C PRO A 331 -20.09 0.50 -20.38
N GLY A 332 -19.58 1.26 -21.33
CA GLY A 332 -20.11 1.31 -22.71
C GLY A 332 -21.32 2.22 -22.93
N THR A 333 -21.71 3.04 -21.95
CA THR A 333 -22.76 4.05 -22.15
C THR A 333 -22.24 5.17 -23.06
N ASP A 334 -23.07 5.56 -24.05
CA ASP A 334 -22.73 6.66 -24.95
C ASP A 334 -22.65 7.98 -24.18
N ILE A 335 -21.45 8.52 -24.09
CA ILE A 335 -21.10 9.75 -23.38
C ILE A 335 -21.88 10.95 -23.93
N ALA A 336 -22.18 10.97 -25.23
CA ALA A 336 -22.90 12.07 -25.88
C ALA A 336 -24.32 12.28 -25.32
N SER A 337 -24.87 11.29 -24.64
CA SER A 337 -26.19 11.37 -24.00
C SER A 337 -26.16 11.89 -22.57
N LEU A 338 -24.99 12.06 -21.94
CA LEU A 338 -24.84 12.47 -20.55
C LEU A 338 -24.70 13.98 -20.43
N VAL A 339 -25.63 14.58 -19.74
CA VAL A 339 -25.64 16.03 -19.47
C VAL A 339 -25.34 16.25 -17.99
N GLY A 340 -24.23 16.91 -17.69
CA GLY A 340 -23.83 17.20 -16.32
C GLY A 340 -22.41 16.79 -15.98
N PRO A 341 -21.99 16.82 -14.73
CA PRO A 341 -20.64 16.46 -14.31
C PRO A 341 -20.34 14.93 -14.44
N TYR A 342 -21.37 14.10 -14.57
CA TYR A 342 -21.22 12.66 -14.69
C TYR A 342 -21.00 12.25 -16.13
N THR A 343 -19.86 11.66 -16.42
CA THR A 343 -19.46 11.30 -17.80
C THR A 343 -19.91 9.90 -18.21
N GLY A 344 -20.25 9.03 -17.27
CA GLY A 344 -20.65 7.65 -17.54
C GLY A 344 -19.53 6.73 -18.00
N VAL A 345 -18.28 7.17 -17.89
CA VAL A 345 -17.09 6.44 -18.34
C VAL A 345 -16.15 6.25 -17.16
N ALA A 346 -15.56 5.06 -17.03
CA ALA A 346 -14.49 4.82 -16.06
C ALA A 346 -13.29 5.73 -16.38
N LEU A 347 -12.61 6.19 -15.34
CA LEU A 347 -11.39 6.98 -15.51
C LEU A 347 -10.25 6.10 -16.02
N SER A 348 -9.49 6.64 -16.97
CA SER A 348 -8.32 5.98 -17.54
C SER A 348 -7.13 6.07 -16.57
N PRO A 349 -6.42 4.98 -16.26
CA PRO A 349 -5.23 5.04 -15.42
C PRO A 349 -4.00 5.62 -16.14
N TYR A 350 -4.04 5.72 -17.49
CA TYR A 350 -2.87 6.02 -18.34
C TYR A 350 -2.61 7.50 -18.58
N THR A 351 -3.36 8.36 -17.91
CA THR A 351 -3.19 9.82 -17.99
C THR A 351 -3.61 10.44 -16.67
N ALA A 352 -2.95 11.51 -16.28
CA ALA A 352 -3.28 12.23 -15.06
C ALA A 352 -4.71 12.78 -15.11
N TRP A 353 -5.49 12.51 -14.06
CA TRP A 353 -6.86 12.98 -13.90
C TRP A 353 -6.92 14.46 -13.55
N SER A 354 -8.05 15.09 -13.88
CA SER A 354 -8.29 16.49 -13.55
C SER A 354 -9.78 16.80 -13.55
N GLU A 355 -10.23 17.55 -12.55
CA GLU A 355 -11.60 18.08 -12.46
C GLU A 355 -11.97 19.01 -13.62
N THR A 356 -10.98 19.60 -14.28
CA THR A 356 -11.17 20.55 -15.39
C THR A 356 -10.95 19.92 -16.76
N SER A 357 -10.67 18.62 -16.82
CA SER A 357 -10.48 17.92 -18.09
C SER A 357 -11.76 17.98 -18.94
N THR A 358 -11.60 18.24 -20.23
CA THR A 358 -12.68 18.13 -21.20
C THR A 358 -12.83 16.72 -21.79
N THR A 359 -11.90 15.83 -21.43
CA THR A 359 -11.89 14.42 -21.83
C THR A 359 -12.64 13.62 -20.75
N PRO A 360 -13.75 12.94 -21.09
CA PRO A 360 -14.64 12.35 -20.09
C PRO A 360 -13.99 11.32 -19.16
N ASP A 361 -13.11 10.48 -19.69
CA ASP A 361 -12.37 9.46 -18.95
C ASP A 361 -11.16 10.00 -18.13
N LEU A 362 -11.03 11.32 -18.05
CA LEU A 362 -10.04 12.00 -17.22
C LEU A 362 -10.68 13.00 -16.24
N ASN A 363 -12.00 13.25 -16.37
CA ASN A 363 -12.70 14.26 -15.59
C ASN A 363 -13.25 13.69 -14.28
N THR A 364 -12.78 14.21 -13.15
CA THR A 364 -13.13 13.74 -11.80
C THR A 364 -14.37 14.40 -11.21
N SER A 365 -14.85 15.52 -11.79
CA SER A 365 -15.86 16.39 -11.19
C SER A 365 -17.18 15.69 -10.81
N GLY A 366 -17.54 14.60 -11.52
CA GLY A 366 -18.73 13.81 -11.21
C GLY A 366 -18.58 13.03 -9.90
N ILE A 367 -17.41 12.43 -9.67
CA ILE A 367 -17.10 11.69 -8.44
C ILE A 367 -16.99 12.67 -7.28
N ASP A 368 -16.29 13.80 -7.49
CA ASP A 368 -16.13 14.85 -6.47
C ASP A 368 -17.48 15.40 -6.01
N ALA A 369 -18.40 15.69 -6.95
CA ALA A 369 -19.76 16.14 -6.64
C ALA A 369 -20.57 15.08 -5.87
N SER A 370 -20.35 13.79 -6.14
CA SER A 370 -20.98 12.71 -5.40
C SER A 370 -20.55 12.73 -3.93
N TYR A 371 -19.24 12.84 -3.65
CA TYR A 371 -18.74 12.93 -2.28
C TYR A 371 -19.17 14.21 -1.57
N ALA A 372 -19.15 15.36 -2.25
CA ALA A 372 -19.65 16.60 -1.69
C ALA A 372 -21.11 16.46 -1.21
N SER A 373 -21.94 15.75 -1.96
CA SER A 373 -23.33 15.46 -1.59
C SER A 373 -23.44 14.45 -0.44
N ALA A 374 -22.68 13.36 -0.49
CA ALA A 374 -22.76 12.27 0.49
C ALA A 374 -22.26 12.69 1.88
N LEU A 375 -21.19 13.46 1.94
CA LEU A 375 -20.57 13.92 3.19
C LEU A 375 -21.37 15.02 3.88
N GLY A 376 -22.01 15.93 3.12
CA GLY A 376 -22.67 17.11 3.68
C GLY A 376 -21.72 17.99 4.49
N SER A 377 -21.78 17.92 5.83
CA SER A 377 -20.86 18.63 6.73
C SER A 377 -19.78 17.73 7.36
N THR A 378 -19.76 16.45 7.02
CA THR A 378 -18.76 15.51 7.52
C THR A 378 -17.43 15.75 6.82
N VAL A 379 -16.37 15.80 7.61
CA VAL A 379 -15.02 16.06 7.11
C VAL A 379 -14.21 14.76 7.20
N PRO A 380 -13.66 14.25 6.08
CA PRO A 380 -12.73 13.14 6.09
C PRO A 380 -11.49 13.47 6.93
N ALA A 381 -11.01 12.49 7.68
CA ALA A 381 -9.88 12.64 8.59
C ALA A 381 -8.85 11.49 8.48
N THR A 382 -9.07 10.53 7.59
CA THR A 382 -8.11 9.46 7.32
C THR A 382 -7.11 9.97 6.31
N HIS A 383 -5.86 10.12 6.74
CA HIS A 383 -4.78 10.63 5.90
C HIS A 383 -4.20 9.53 5.01
N PHE A 384 -3.34 9.90 4.07
CA PHE A 384 -2.62 8.91 3.27
C PHE A 384 -1.26 9.43 2.78
N ILE A 385 -0.43 8.50 2.35
CA ILE A 385 0.83 8.78 1.66
C ILE A 385 0.84 8.08 0.31
N VAL A 386 1.70 8.55 -0.59
CA VAL A 386 1.84 7.99 -1.94
C VAL A 386 3.28 7.56 -2.17
N ASP A 387 3.49 6.34 -2.68
CA ASP A 387 4.79 5.92 -3.21
C ASP A 387 5.03 6.56 -4.57
N THR A 388 6.06 7.41 -4.62
CA THR A 388 6.50 8.12 -5.82
C THR A 388 7.83 7.62 -6.35
N SER A 389 8.30 6.47 -5.89
CA SER A 389 9.63 5.93 -6.23
C SER A 389 9.81 5.62 -7.72
N ARG A 390 8.73 5.30 -8.44
CA ARG A 390 8.82 4.80 -9.83
C ARG A 390 7.75 5.36 -10.78
N ASN A 391 6.95 6.31 -10.34
CA ASN A 391 5.76 6.79 -11.05
C ASN A 391 5.93 8.08 -11.85
N GLY A 392 7.15 8.57 -12.02
CA GLY A 392 7.43 9.86 -12.66
C GLY A 392 6.92 10.00 -14.09
N LEU A 393 6.70 8.89 -14.80
CA LEU A 393 6.12 8.87 -16.14
C LEU A 393 4.71 8.27 -16.20
N GLY A 394 4.20 7.78 -15.07
CA GLY A 394 2.94 7.05 -15.01
C GLY A 394 3.05 5.61 -15.50
N PRO A 395 1.95 4.84 -15.55
CA PRO A 395 1.93 3.46 -16.00
C PRO A 395 1.99 3.35 -17.52
N ASP A 396 2.63 2.30 -18.02
CA ASP A 396 2.62 1.96 -19.45
C ASP A 396 1.22 1.53 -19.89
N SER A 397 0.77 2.05 -21.04
CA SER A 397 -0.56 1.74 -21.56
C SER A 397 -0.58 0.38 -22.28
N MET A 398 -1.77 -0.24 -22.33
CA MET A 398 -1.99 -1.45 -23.16
C MET A 398 -1.58 -1.23 -24.60
N GLN A 399 -1.78 -0.01 -25.14
CA GLN A 399 -1.42 0.35 -26.51
C GLN A 399 0.09 0.28 -26.73
N SER A 400 0.90 0.61 -25.70
CA SER A 400 2.37 0.50 -25.79
C SER A 400 2.82 -0.91 -26.15
N TYR A 401 2.09 -1.94 -25.72
CA TYR A 401 2.40 -3.33 -26.00
C TYR A 401 1.67 -3.92 -27.22
N ALA A 402 0.57 -3.32 -27.65
CA ALA A 402 -0.13 -3.70 -28.87
C ALA A 402 0.59 -3.21 -30.13
N ASP A 403 1.37 -2.13 -30.02
CA ASP A 403 2.09 -1.54 -31.13
C ASP A 403 3.53 -2.09 -31.27
N ALA A 404 4.16 -1.85 -32.43
CA ALA A 404 5.57 -2.19 -32.64
C ALA A 404 6.47 -1.50 -31.59
N PRO A 405 7.50 -2.16 -31.07
CA PRO A 405 8.05 -3.44 -31.53
C PRO A 405 7.42 -4.69 -30.87
N TYR A 406 6.43 -4.53 -30.00
CA TYR A 406 5.88 -5.63 -29.21
C TYR A 406 4.81 -6.43 -29.97
N ASP A 407 3.93 -5.74 -30.73
CA ASP A 407 2.86 -6.31 -31.58
C ASP A 407 1.99 -7.37 -30.86
N GLN A 408 1.69 -7.16 -29.55
CA GLN A 408 0.99 -8.16 -28.75
C GLN A 408 -0.51 -8.22 -29.00
N PRO A 409 -1.11 -9.42 -28.99
CA PRO A 409 -2.54 -9.61 -29.16
C PRO A 409 -3.36 -9.09 -27.97
N ALA A 410 -4.64 -8.84 -28.20
CA ALA A 410 -5.56 -8.35 -27.16
C ALA A 410 -5.66 -9.28 -25.93
N SER A 411 -5.37 -10.59 -26.10
CA SER A 411 -5.33 -11.55 -24.99
C SER A 411 -4.23 -11.23 -23.98
N VAL A 412 -3.09 -10.69 -24.43
CA VAL A 412 -1.99 -10.24 -23.58
C VAL A 412 -2.26 -8.84 -23.07
N THR A 413 -2.59 -7.90 -23.96
CA THR A 413 -2.79 -6.49 -23.56
C THR A 413 -3.96 -6.29 -22.60
N SER A 414 -4.97 -7.18 -22.61
CA SER A 414 -6.09 -7.10 -21.67
C SER A 414 -5.69 -7.45 -20.22
N SER A 415 -4.63 -8.23 -20.00
CA SER A 415 -4.10 -8.49 -18.66
C SER A 415 -3.37 -7.28 -18.07
N LEU A 416 -3.02 -6.31 -18.93
CA LEU A 416 -2.33 -5.07 -18.57
C LEU A 416 -3.31 -3.88 -18.41
N ALA A 417 -4.59 -4.15 -18.13
CA ALA A 417 -5.63 -3.11 -18.10
C ALA A 417 -5.36 -1.96 -17.12
N SER A 418 -4.56 -2.21 -16.06
CA SER A 418 -4.13 -1.20 -15.09
C SER A 418 -2.67 -0.76 -15.28
N GLY A 419 -2.05 -1.14 -16.38
CA GLY A 419 -0.64 -0.95 -16.66
C GLY A 419 0.22 -2.16 -16.28
N ASP A 420 1.45 -2.20 -16.78
CA ASP A 420 2.43 -3.19 -16.37
C ASP A 420 3.01 -2.80 -15.00
N TRP A 421 2.83 -3.66 -13.99
CA TRP A 421 3.35 -3.43 -12.65
C TRP A 421 4.71 -4.13 -12.41
N CYS A 422 5.07 -5.11 -13.25
CA CYS A 422 6.25 -5.93 -13.04
C CYS A 422 7.44 -5.44 -13.87
N ASN A 423 8.36 -4.72 -13.24
CA ASN A 423 9.61 -4.21 -13.84
C ASN A 423 9.46 -3.52 -15.22
N PRO A 424 8.50 -2.62 -15.47
CA PRO A 424 8.36 -1.99 -16.78
C PRO A 424 9.62 -1.19 -17.17
N PRO A 425 10.14 -1.33 -18.40
CA PRO A 425 11.41 -0.72 -18.79
C PRO A 425 11.33 0.81 -19.00
N ALA A 426 10.15 1.37 -19.22
CA ALA A 426 9.95 2.79 -19.50
C ALA A 426 9.73 3.66 -18.25
N ALA A 427 9.63 3.07 -17.07
CA ALA A 427 9.36 3.79 -15.83
C ALA A 427 10.45 4.81 -15.47
N GLY A 428 10.06 5.85 -14.73
CA GLY A 428 10.94 6.89 -14.21
C GLY A 428 10.72 7.14 -12.72
N LEU A 429 11.77 7.62 -12.02
CA LEU A 429 11.61 8.09 -10.64
C LEU A 429 10.64 9.27 -10.62
N GLY A 430 9.77 9.32 -9.61
CA GLY A 430 8.86 10.43 -9.36
C GLY A 430 9.39 11.45 -8.35
N ILE A 431 8.48 12.16 -7.71
CA ILE A 431 8.80 13.22 -6.75
C ILE A 431 9.67 12.66 -5.61
N GLU A 432 10.77 13.35 -5.29
CA GLU A 432 11.61 12.98 -4.14
C GLU A 432 10.81 13.09 -2.82
N PRO A 433 11.12 12.25 -1.82
CA PRO A 433 10.41 12.20 -0.55
C PRO A 433 10.25 13.55 0.14
N THR A 434 9.01 13.91 0.40
CA THR A 434 8.64 15.18 1.04
C THR A 434 7.31 15.08 1.78
N ALA A 435 7.22 15.72 2.94
CA ALA A 435 5.96 15.98 3.63
C ALA A 435 5.35 17.35 3.25
N ALA A 436 6.02 18.13 2.40
CA ALA A 436 5.51 19.36 1.83
C ALA A 436 4.90 19.08 0.44
N THR A 437 3.83 18.29 0.39
CA THR A 437 3.25 17.79 -0.86
C THR A 437 2.70 18.90 -1.76
N GLY A 438 2.21 19.99 -1.17
CA GLY A 438 1.66 21.12 -1.91
C GLY A 438 0.38 20.76 -2.69
N VAL A 439 -0.23 19.62 -2.41
CA VAL A 439 -1.46 19.17 -3.07
C VAL A 439 -2.59 20.15 -2.79
N SER A 440 -3.25 20.58 -3.86
CA SER A 440 -4.47 21.35 -3.80
C SER A 440 -5.42 20.82 -4.86
N LEU A 441 -6.46 20.15 -4.41
CA LEU A 441 -7.53 19.62 -5.26
C LEU A 441 -8.74 20.57 -5.12
N SER A 442 -8.84 21.57 -5.99
CA SER A 442 -9.73 22.71 -5.78
C SER A 442 -11.23 22.34 -5.78
N SER A 443 -11.63 21.28 -6.48
CA SER A 443 -13.00 20.77 -6.37
C SER A 443 -13.27 20.14 -5.02
N LEU A 444 -12.28 19.45 -4.46
CA LEU A 444 -12.34 18.83 -3.15
C LEU A 444 -12.30 19.90 -2.05
N ASP A 445 -11.51 20.96 -2.23
CA ASP A 445 -11.47 22.12 -1.34
C ASP A 445 -12.84 22.79 -1.17
N SER A 446 -13.73 22.66 -2.16
CA SER A 446 -15.08 23.25 -2.11
C SER A 446 -15.99 22.60 -1.07
N TYR A 447 -15.80 21.31 -0.76
CA TYR A 447 -16.54 20.59 0.28
C TYR A 447 -15.67 20.14 1.46
N LEU A 448 -14.37 20.39 1.40
CA LEU A 448 -13.42 20.23 2.51
C LEU A 448 -12.82 21.60 2.93
N PRO A 449 -13.62 22.67 3.10
CA PRO A 449 -13.10 24.01 3.28
C PRO A 449 -12.29 24.11 4.57
N GLY A 450 -11.03 24.52 4.43
CA GLY A 450 -10.14 24.76 5.58
C GLY A 450 -9.48 23.50 6.14
N ASN A 451 -9.62 22.35 5.48
CA ASN A 451 -8.87 21.15 5.85
C ASN A 451 -7.46 21.17 5.24
N PRO A 452 -6.46 20.73 6.00
CA PRO A 452 -5.17 20.42 5.40
C PRO A 452 -5.34 19.31 4.36
N PRO A 453 -4.45 19.23 3.36
CA PRO A 453 -4.45 18.09 2.43
C PRO A 453 -4.43 16.78 3.21
N LEU A 454 -5.19 15.78 2.74
CA LEU A 454 -5.16 14.45 3.35
C LEU A 454 -3.87 13.68 2.99
N VAL A 455 -3.10 14.20 2.04
CA VAL A 455 -1.80 13.64 1.65
C VAL A 455 -0.73 14.10 2.64
N ASP A 456 -0.27 13.21 3.50
CA ASP A 456 0.76 13.52 4.51
C ASP A 456 2.16 13.60 3.92
N ALA A 457 2.46 12.76 2.92
CA ALA A 457 3.77 12.77 2.25
C ALA A 457 3.74 12.04 0.91
N TYR A 458 4.67 12.43 0.03
CA TYR A 458 5.21 11.60 -1.04
C TYR A 458 6.48 10.93 -0.54
N LEU A 459 6.63 9.64 -0.76
CA LEU A 459 7.76 8.86 -0.26
C LEU A 459 8.29 7.92 -1.35
N TRP A 460 9.56 7.57 -1.29
CA TRP A 460 10.09 6.43 -2.04
C TRP A 460 9.99 5.19 -1.16
N VAL A 461 8.90 4.45 -1.33
CA VAL A 461 8.60 3.26 -0.53
C VAL A 461 9.25 2.04 -1.16
N LYS A 462 8.97 1.73 -2.43
CA LYS A 462 9.77 0.76 -3.17
C LYS A 462 11.19 1.30 -3.32
N THR A 463 12.19 0.51 -2.99
CA THR A 463 13.59 0.89 -3.21
C THR A 463 13.88 0.94 -4.71
N PRO A 464 14.20 2.11 -5.31
CA PRO A 464 14.50 2.19 -6.73
C PRO A 464 15.66 1.28 -7.13
N GLY A 465 15.47 0.52 -8.22
CA GLY A 465 16.46 -0.43 -8.71
C GLY A 465 16.41 -1.83 -8.08
N GLN A 466 15.50 -2.08 -7.13
CA GLN A 466 15.19 -3.45 -6.71
C GLN A 466 14.08 -4.05 -7.58
N SER A 467 14.32 -5.26 -8.08
CA SER A 467 13.38 -6.02 -8.92
C SER A 467 12.06 -6.33 -8.19
N ASP A 468 10.97 -6.37 -8.94
CA ASP A 468 9.67 -6.89 -8.47
C ASP A 468 9.65 -8.43 -8.47
N GLY A 469 10.54 -9.05 -9.23
CA GLY A 469 10.66 -10.48 -9.40
C GLY A 469 10.98 -10.87 -10.83
N GLN A 470 10.88 -12.14 -11.12
CA GLN A 470 11.15 -12.70 -12.45
C GLN A 470 9.89 -12.60 -13.33
N CYS A 471 9.62 -11.41 -13.85
CA CYS A 471 8.50 -11.14 -14.74
C CYS A 471 8.69 -11.88 -16.06
N ASP A 472 8.25 -13.10 -16.15
CA ASP A 472 8.51 -13.99 -17.29
C ASP A 472 7.40 -13.97 -18.36
N ALA A 473 7.71 -14.51 -19.53
CA ALA A 473 6.79 -14.59 -20.66
C ALA A 473 5.64 -15.59 -20.47
N ALA A 474 5.76 -16.48 -19.50
CA ALA A 474 4.83 -17.61 -19.31
C ALA A 474 3.77 -17.35 -18.24
N GLY A 475 3.94 -16.34 -17.40
CA GLY A 475 3.09 -16.08 -16.25
C GLY A 475 2.85 -14.62 -15.94
N GLY A 476 2.06 -14.36 -14.88
CA GLY A 476 1.74 -13.03 -14.41
C GLY A 476 1.07 -12.14 -15.44
N VAL A 477 1.49 -10.89 -15.50
CA VAL A 477 0.99 -9.90 -16.49
C VAL A 477 1.54 -10.11 -17.90
N ARG A 478 2.45 -11.06 -18.12
CA ARG A 478 3.19 -11.25 -19.39
C ARG A 478 3.00 -12.63 -20.01
N THR A 479 1.78 -13.14 -20.06
CA THR A 479 1.44 -14.38 -20.76
C THR A 479 1.59 -14.20 -22.27
N TRP A 480 2.84 -14.09 -22.76
CA TRP A 480 3.16 -13.84 -24.15
C TRP A 480 3.10 -15.13 -24.96
N ASP A 481 2.60 -15.03 -26.20
CA ASP A 481 2.74 -16.10 -27.16
C ASP A 481 4.20 -16.20 -27.64
N ASP A 482 4.52 -17.35 -28.27
CA ASP A 482 5.87 -17.57 -28.77
C ASP A 482 6.22 -16.63 -29.95
N ALA A 483 7.43 -16.78 -30.44
CA ALA A 483 8.08 -15.97 -31.46
C ALA A 483 7.27 -15.65 -32.75
N ALA A 484 6.03 -16.13 -32.89
CA ALA A 484 5.17 -15.79 -34.01
C ALA A 484 4.67 -14.35 -33.96
N ASP A 485 4.54 -13.79 -32.72
CA ASP A 485 3.94 -12.49 -32.47
C ASP A 485 4.96 -11.41 -32.07
N THR A 486 6.24 -11.74 -31.97
CA THR A 486 7.30 -10.77 -31.64
C THR A 486 8.39 -10.74 -32.69
N PRO A 487 8.72 -9.58 -33.25
CA PRO A 487 9.73 -9.49 -34.28
C PRO A 487 11.14 -9.70 -33.70
N SER A 488 11.78 -10.73 -34.21
CA SER A 488 13.21 -10.92 -34.45
C SER A 488 14.22 -10.36 -33.46
N ILE A 489 14.20 -10.86 -32.22
CA ILE A 489 15.49 -11.03 -31.52
C ILE A 489 16.07 -12.37 -32.02
N SER A 490 17.31 -12.35 -32.50
CA SER A 490 18.00 -13.59 -32.85
C SER A 490 18.16 -14.47 -31.60
N GLY A 491 17.48 -15.60 -31.56
CA GLY A 491 17.51 -16.52 -30.43
C GLY A 491 16.33 -16.43 -29.45
N TRP A 492 15.25 -15.74 -29.81
CA TRP A 492 14.00 -15.74 -29.05
C TRP A 492 13.57 -17.18 -28.71
N PRO A 493 13.32 -17.49 -27.45
CA PRO A 493 12.96 -18.85 -27.06
C PRO A 493 11.58 -19.23 -27.60
N SER A 494 11.39 -20.51 -27.95
CA SER A 494 10.06 -21.02 -28.28
C SER A 494 9.24 -21.25 -27.02
N SER A 495 7.92 -21.13 -27.10
CA SER A 495 6.97 -21.36 -25.99
C SER A 495 7.11 -22.74 -25.31
N SER A 496 7.71 -23.72 -26.01
CA SER A 496 7.99 -25.05 -25.46
C SER A 496 9.34 -25.16 -24.77
N SER A 497 10.17 -24.12 -24.77
CA SER A 497 11.51 -24.18 -24.16
C SER A 497 11.46 -23.78 -22.68
N SER A 498 12.36 -24.34 -21.87
CA SER A 498 12.50 -23.96 -20.47
C SER A 498 12.95 -22.50 -20.32
N THR A 499 13.64 -21.95 -21.31
CA THR A 499 14.06 -20.54 -21.32
C THR A 499 12.88 -19.60 -21.48
N PHE A 500 11.85 -20.02 -22.22
CA PHE A 500 10.61 -19.23 -22.38
C PHE A 500 9.90 -18.99 -21.03
N GLN A 501 10.01 -19.95 -20.12
CA GLN A 501 9.39 -19.88 -18.79
C GLN A 501 10.06 -18.87 -17.84
N THR A 502 11.22 -18.34 -18.20
CA THR A 502 12.05 -17.54 -17.30
C THR A 502 12.58 -16.25 -17.92
N PHE A 503 12.32 -15.97 -19.19
CA PHE A 503 12.81 -14.74 -19.82
C PHE A 503 11.74 -13.63 -19.80
N ASP A 504 12.22 -12.41 -19.63
CA ASP A 504 11.38 -11.21 -19.75
C ASP A 504 11.41 -10.70 -21.20
N PRO A 505 10.26 -10.72 -21.90
CA PRO A 505 10.20 -10.24 -23.28
C PRO A 505 10.47 -8.73 -23.43
N LEU A 506 10.04 -7.91 -22.47
CA LEU A 506 10.22 -6.46 -22.55
C LEU A 506 11.68 -6.06 -22.42
N TRP A 507 12.37 -6.59 -21.39
CA TRP A 507 13.81 -6.34 -21.21
C TRP A 507 14.66 -7.02 -22.25
N SER A 508 14.22 -8.17 -22.78
CA SER A 508 14.91 -8.82 -23.91
C SER A 508 14.94 -7.93 -25.16
N LEU A 509 13.83 -7.26 -25.47
CA LEU A 509 13.78 -6.29 -26.57
C LEU A 509 14.65 -5.05 -26.29
N GLN A 510 14.69 -4.56 -25.06
CA GLN A 510 15.52 -3.41 -24.67
C GLN A 510 17.02 -3.73 -24.72
N THR A 511 17.42 -4.96 -24.43
CA THR A 511 18.84 -5.38 -24.36
C THR A 511 19.32 -6.04 -25.64
N ASP A 512 18.45 -6.26 -26.65
CA ASP A 512 18.70 -7.00 -27.89
C ASP A 512 19.27 -8.41 -27.64
N SER A 513 18.83 -9.03 -26.54
CA SER A 513 19.23 -10.38 -26.11
C SER A 513 18.22 -10.98 -25.15
N VAL A 514 18.14 -12.32 -25.08
CA VAL A 514 17.29 -13.00 -24.09
C VAL A 514 17.73 -12.60 -22.69
N PHE A 515 16.84 -11.98 -21.95
CA PHE A 515 17.07 -11.44 -20.62
C PHE A 515 16.16 -12.11 -19.59
N THR A 516 16.69 -12.33 -18.40
CA THR A 516 15.93 -12.86 -17.25
C THR A 516 16.04 -11.85 -16.11
N ASP A 517 14.92 -11.45 -15.54
CA ASP A 517 14.88 -10.53 -14.42
C ASP A 517 15.53 -11.11 -13.17
N PRO A 518 16.14 -10.29 -12.34
CA PRO A 518 16.57 -10.69 -11.01
C PRO A 518 15.37 -11.09 -10.13
N ALA A 519 15.61 -11.94 -9.14
CA ALA A 519 14.61 -12.26 -8.13
C ALA A 519 14.10 -11.00 -7.41
N ALA A 520 12.90 -11.08 -6.85
CA ALA A 520 12.30 -9.99 -6.06
C ALA A 520 13.27 -9.47 -4.98
N GLY A 521 13.38 -8.16 -4.86
CA GLY A 521 14.30 -7.49 -3.93
C GLY A 521 15.77 -7.48 -4.36
N ALA A 522 16.17 -8.23 -5.38
CA ALA A 522 17.54 -8.19 -5.91
C ALA A 522 17.77 -6.93 -6.76
N TRP A 523 19.04 -6.49 -6.83
CA TRP A 523 19.41 -5.31 -7.61
C TRP A 523 19.27 -5.56 -9.12
N PHE A 524 18.48 -4.72 -9.79
CA PHE A 524 18.22 -4.75 -11.22
C PHE A 524 18.93 -3.57 -11.91
N SER A 525 20.16 -3.80 -12.36
CA SER A 525 21.04 -2.75 -12.87
C SER A 525 20.46 -1.94 -14.04
N GLN A 526 19.77 -2.59 -14.97
CA GLN A 526 19.17 -1.95 -16.14
C GLN A 526 17.99 -1.07 -15.73
N GLN A 527 17.11 -1.59 -14.90
CA GLN A 527 15.96 -0.85 -14.38
C GLN A 527 16.41 0.35 -13.52
N ALA A 528 17.37 0.16 -12.62
CA ALA A 528 17.91 1.22 -11.79
C ALA A 528 18.41 2.42 -12.63
N LEU A 529 19.14 2.12 -13.70
CA LEU A 529 19.65 3.15 -14.59
C LEU A 529 18.53 3.79 -15.41
N SER A 530 17.59 3.01 -15.92
CA SER A 530 16.40 3.50 -16.65
C SER A 530 15.59 4.46 -15.78
N LEU A 531 15.25 4.06 -14.56
CA LEU A 531 14.51 4.89 -13.60
C LEU A 531 15.21 6.23 -13.36
N ALA A 532 16.54 6.22 -13.13
CA ALA A 532 17.30 7.44 -12.89
C ALA A 532 17.43 8.33 -14.14
N GLN A 533 17.49 7.75 -15.33
CA GLN A 533 17.53 8.49 -16.61
C GLN A 533 16.19 9.13 -16.96
N ASN A 534 15.11 8.47 -16.61
CA ASN A 534 13.72 8.86 -16.90
C ASN A 534 13.06 9.62 -15.74
N ALA A 535 13.84 10.00 -14.72
CA ALA A 535 13.29 10.70 -13.54
C ALA A 535 12.51 11.96 -13.93
N ASN A 536 11.32 12.10 -13.37
CA ASN A 536 10.46 13.26 -13.57
C ASN A 536 9.75 13.61 -12.24
N PRO A 537 10.18 14.65 -11.52
CA PRO A 537 11.24 15.63 -11.87
C PRO A 537 12.63 15.02 -12.04
N ALA A 538 13.47 15.65 -12.87
CA ALA A 538 14.83 15.17 -13.10
C ALA A 538 15.67 15.24 -11.80
N LEU A 539 16.46 14.19 -11.55
CA LEU A 539 17.37 14.15 -10.39
C LEU A 539 18.37 15.31 -10.41
N THR A 540 18.59 15.91 -9.26
CA THR A 540 19.64 16.90 -9.06
C THR A 540 20.98 16.18 -8.88
N LEU A 541 21.87 16.28 -9.86
CA LEU A 541 23.21 15.70 -9.72
C LEU A 541 23.99 16.42 -8.63
N VAL A 542 24.53 15.65 -7.69
CA VAL A 542 25.47 16.19 -6.70
C VAL A 542 26.76 16.51 -7.42
N PRO A 543 27.34 17.76 -7.30
CA PRO A 543 28.52 18.19 -8.03
C PRO A 543 29.75 17.34 -7.72
#